data_f9665e7e0034856b74a90d6802954c3f
#
_entry.id   f9665e7e0034856b74a90d6802954c3f
#
_cell.length_a   1.000
_cell.length_b   1.000
_cell.length_c   1.000
_cell.angle_alpha   90.00
_cell.angle_beta   90.00
_cell.angle_gamma   90.00
#
_symmetry.space_group_name_H-M   'P 1'
#
loop_
_entity.id
_entity.type
_entity.pdbx_description
1 polymer ?
#
loop_
_entity_poly.entity_id
_entity_poly.type
_entity_poly.pdbx_seq_one_letter_code
_entity_poly.pdbx_strand_id
1 'polypeptide(L)'
;MQPHAGADAPAQAAPPPAARTSPDSAQGATMPAYAISTRGLVKTYPGPDGTATHALRGLDLDVHRGETFAFLGPNGAGKSTTIALLCALARPTSGRATVAGADVLTEPDRVRRRVGMLFQHSALDPDLTAEQNLHIHARLYGLSRRDARRRTTETLEAVDLGDRRRAPVRTLSGGMRRRLELARGLLHAPEILFLDEPTTGLDPHARAQVWQHLRALRDRQGSTLFVTTHYLEEAENCDRLAIIDGGRLVAQGAPAALKAAIGDDRVVLRTSDDATARRVVREATASPDPAVTADAEGVWLRVPDGSAWIPRLCAALAGHGISVHAASAAPPTLDDVFFHHTGRSINAARPDRTPDAPGSAP
;
A
#
# COMPACT_ATOMS: atom_id res chain seq x y z
N MET A 1 -16.01 -83.63 66.44
CA MET A 1 -14.99 -83.12 67.31
C MET A 1 -14.34 -81.93 66.58
N GLN A 2 -14.38 -80.83 67.18
CA GLN A 2 -14.25 -79.40 66.89
C GLN A 2 -13.19 -78.96 65.91
N PRO A 3 -13.30 -77.65 65.68
CA PRO A 3 -13.05 -76.93 64.47
C PRO A 3 -11.77 -76.07 64.61
N HIS A 4 -11.29 -75.53 63.51
CA HIS A 4 -10.43 -74.41 63.60
C HIS A 4 -10.78 -73.34 62.51
N ALA A 5 -11.10 -72.18 63.02
CA ALA A 5 -11.32 -70.98 62.31
C ALA A 5 -10.02 -70.49 61.65
N GLY A 6 -10.12 -70.01 60.44
CA GLY A 6 -9.07 -69.29 59.76
C GLY A 6 -9.66 -68.04 59.17
N ALA A 7 -9.20 -66.92 59.68
CA ALA A 7 -9.73 -65.59 59.41
C ALA A 7 -9.47 -65.12 57.93
N ASP A 8 -10.51 -64.67 57.34
CA ASP A 8 -10.44 -63.93 56.05
C ASP A 8 -9.82 -62.54 56.25
N ALA A 9 -8.73 -62.33 55.54
CA ALA A 9 -8.18 -60.98 55.34
C ALA A 9 -8.79 -60.34 54.07
N PRO A 10 -9.18 -59.07 54.09
CA PRO A 10 -9.81 -58.46 52.95
C PRO A 10 -8.80 -58.19 51.83
N ALA A 11 -9.14 -58.57 50.61
CA ALA A 11 -8.42 -58.30 49.39
C ALA A 11 -8.35 -56.80 49.13
N GLN A 12 -7.12 -56.31 49.03
CA GLN A 12 -6.84 -54.92 48.55
C GLN A 12 -7.24 -54.80 47.08
N ALA A 13 -8.19 -53.90 46.80
CA ALA A 13 -8.59 -53.51 45.45
C ALA A 13 -7.41 -52.82 44.74
N ALA A 14 -7.09 -53.30 43.53
CA ALA A 14 -6.11 -52.69 42.65
C ALA A 14 -6.59 -51.30 42.22
N PRO A 15 -5.66 -50.32 42.08
CA PRO A 15 -6.03 -48.98 41.60
C PRO A 15 -6.48 -49.01 40.14
N PRO A 16 -7.43 -48.15 39.75
CA PRO A 16 -7.90 -48.08 38.37
C PRO A 16 -6.78 -47.66 37.40
N PRO A 17 -6.80 -48.10 36.14
CA PRO A 17 -5.77 -47.76 35.18
C PRO A 17 -5.80 -46.25 34.90
N ALA A 18 -4.62 -45.63 34.92
CA ALA A 18 -4.43 -44.21 34.60
C ALA A 18 -5.05 -43.87 33.25
N ALA A 19 -5.93 -42.87 33.24
CA ALA A 19 -6.53 -42.33 32.05
C ALA A 19 -5.38 -41.86 31.10
N ARG A 20 -5.31 -42.52 29.94
CA ARG A 20 -4.46 -42.02 28.85
C ARG A 20 -5.01 -40.69 28.44
N THR A 21 -4.31 -39.60 28.82
CA THR A 21 -4.51 -38.28 28.26
C THR A 21 -4.07 -38.34 26.81
N SER A 22 -5.04 -38.35 25.92
CA SER A 22 -4.85 -38.13 24.49
C SER A 22 -4.24 -36.73 24.30
N PRO A 23 -3.13 -36.58 23.56
CA PRO A 23 -2.67 -35.28 23.13
C PRO A 23 -3.44 -34.89 21.88
N ASP A 24 -4.69 -34.45 22.07
CA ASP A 24 -5.44 -33.81 20.98
C ASP A 24 -6.13 -32.59 21.51
N SER A 25 -5.33 -31.55 21.74
CA SER A 25 -5.76 -30.20 21.64
C SER A 25 -5.07 -29.64 20.39
N ALA A 26 -5.72 -29.79 19.25
CA ALA A 26 -5.46 -28.97 18.09
C ALA A 26 -5.47 -27.51 18.58
N GLN A 27 -4.29 -26.96 18.78
CA GLN A 27 -4.10 -25.54 18.94
C GLN A 27 -4.70 -24.92 17.69
N GLY A 28 -5.88 -24.32 17.83
CA GLY A 28 -6.48 -23.48 16.81
C GLY A 28 -5.43 -22.45 16.44
N ALA A 29 -4.82 -22.60 15.27
CA ALA A 29 -3.84 -21.67 14.76
C ALA A 29 -4.54 -20.32 14.66
N THR A 30 -4.33 -19.46 15.65
CA THR A 30 -4.81 -18.07 15.63
C THR A 30 -4.24 -17.48 14.36
N MET A 31 -5.11 -17.15 13.42
CA MET A 31 -4.69 -16.51 12.14
C MET A 31 -3.84 -15.30 12.50
N PRO A 32 -2.65 -15.11 11.89
CA PRO A 32 -1.81 -13.96 12.18
C PRO A 32 -2.60 -12.69 11.94
N ALA A 33 -2.50 -11.74 12.88
CA ALA A 33 -3.25 -10.47 12.84
C ALA A 33 -2.96 -9.67 11.55
N TYR A 34 -1.78 -9.85 10.98
CA TYR A 34 -1.33 -9.16 9.79
C TYR A 34 -1.34 -10.06 8.56
N ALA A 35 -1.81 -9.49 7.43
CA ALA A 35 -1.68 -10.10 6.11
C ALA A 35 -0.24 -10.00 5.61
N ILE A 36 0.43 -8.87 5.90
CA ILE A 36 1.82 -8.60 5.55
C ILE A 36 2.53 -8.08 6.79
N SER A 37 3.74 -8.57 7.06
CA SER A 37 4.61 -8.02 8.10
C SER A 37 6.05 -8.03 7.62
N THR A 38 6.75 -6.89 7.76
CA THR A 38 8.18 -6.77 7.43
C THR A 38 8.95 -6.19 8.61
N ARG A 39 10.20 -6.65 8.79
CA ARG A 39 11.09 -6.16 9.84
C ARG A 39 12.48 -5.94 9.27
N GLY A 40 12.94 -4.68 9.30
CA GLY A 40 14.25 -4.27 8.82
C GLY A 40 14.51 -4.67 7.36
N LEU A 41 13.49 -4.67 6.48
CA LEU A 41 13.61 -5.21 5.13
C LEU A 41 14.50 -4.32 4.26
N VAL A 42 15.61 -4.88 3.76
CA VAL A 42 16.60 -4.19 2.93
C VAL A 42 16.69 -4.84 1.56
N LYS A 43 16.81 -4.01 0.53
CA LYS A 43 17.17 -4.46 -0.82
C LYS A 43 18.18 -3.53 -1.44
N THR A 44 19.31 -4.12 -1.83
CA THR A 44 20.38 -3.46 -2.58
C THR A 44 20.57 -4.20 -3.89
N TYR A 45 20.69 -3.46 -4.98
CA TYR A 45 21.04 -3.98 -6.30
C TYR A 45 22.47 -3.55 -6.65
N PRO A 46 23.29 -4.44 -7.24
CA PRO A 46 24.59 -4.05 -7.78
C PRO A 46 24.39 -3.13 -9.00
N GLY A 47 25.08 -2.02 -9.03
CA GLY A 47 25.12 -1.13 -10.20
C GLY A 47 26.25 -1.52 -11.16
N PRO A 48 26.22 -1.03 -12.42
CA PRO A 48 27.19 -1.39 -13.47
C PRO A 48 28.63 -0.99 -13.13
N ASP A 49 28.82 0.07 -12.33
CA ASP A 49 30.14 0.62 -11.99
C ASP A 49 30.63 0.21 -10.59
N GLY A 50 30.12 -0.90 -10.04
CA GLY A 50 30.40 -1.33 -8.66
C GLY A 50 29.67 -0.47 -7.60
N THR A 51 28.87 0.52 -8.01
CA THR A 51 28.01 1.29 -7.11
C THR A 51 26.83 0.44 -6.66
N ALA A 52 26.36 0.63 -5.44
CA ALA A 52 25.22 -0.09 -4.90
C ALA A 52 23.98 0.82 -4.89
N THR A 53 22.89 0.39 -5.52
CA THR A 53 21.61 1.08 -5.44
C THR A 53 20.78 0.49 -4.30
N HIS A 54 20.60 1.27 -3.24
CA HIS A 54 19.77 0.89 -2.09
C HIS A 54 18.30 1.20 -2.37
N ALA A 55 17.57 0.20 -2.86
CA ALA A 55 16.14 0.35 -3.17
C ALA A 55 15.26 0.36 -1.91
N LEU A 56 15.64 -0.39 -0.87
CA LEU A 56 15.02 -0.36 0.46
C LEU A 56 16.10 -0.30 1.54
N ARG A 57 15.83 0.47 2.60
CA ARG A 57 16.80 0.82 3.65
C ARG A 57 16.25 0.51 5.06
N GLY A 58 15.70 -0.70 5.26
CA GLY A 58 15.14 -1.13 6.55
C GLY A 58 13.66 -0.78 6.66
N LEU A 59 12.81 -1.42 5.84
CA LEU A 59 11.36 -1.20 5.86
C LEU A 59 10.71 -2.07 6.94
N ASP A 60 10.05 -1.41 7.90
CA ASP A 60 9.15 -2.02 8.89
C ASP A 60 7.71 -1.67 8.54
N LEU A 61 6.90 -2.68 8.26
CA LEU A 61 5.53 -2.48 7.78
C LEU A 61 4.62 -3.61 8.29
N ASP A 62 3.42 -3.24 8.77
CA ASP A 62 2.36 -4.16 9.10
C ASP A 62 1.07 -3.76 8.38
N VAL A 63 0.50 -4.70 7.62
CA VAL A 63 -0.78 -4.56 6.90
C VAL A 63 -1.78 -5.54 7.48
N HIS A 64 -2.94 -5.05 7.89
CA HIS A 64 -3.99 -5.89 8.47
C HIS A 64 -4.72 -6.70 7.40
N ARG A 65 -5.34 -7.82 7.82
CA ARG A 65 -6.17 -8.61 6.92
C ARG A 65 -7.43 -7.85 6.52
N GLY A 66 -7.80 -7.93 5.23
CA GLY A 66 -9.03 -7.35 4.70
C GLY A 66 -8.99 -5.84 4.52
N GLU A 67 -7.86 -5.16 4.84
CA GLU A 67 -7.73 -3.71 4.58
C GLU A 67 -7.30 -3.41 3.14
N THR A 68 -7.67 -2.23 2.67
CA THR A 68 -7.06 -1.61 1.50
C THR A 68 -5.93 -0.70 1.97
N PHE A 69 -4.71 -1.10 1.65
CA PHE A 69 -3.50 -0.42 2.08
C PHE A 69 -2.79 0.24 0.89
N ALA A 70 -2.54 1.55 0.97
CA ALA A 70 -1.76 2.27 -0.03
C ALA A 70 -0.28 2.34 0.34
N PHE A 71 0.59 2.14 -0.64
CA PHE A 71 2.03 2.36 -0.53
C PHE A 71 2.39 3.52 -1.44
N LEU A 72 2.37 4.73 -0.88
CA LEU A 72 2.46 6.00 -1.57
C LEU A 72 3.91 6.48 -1.66
N GLY A 73 4.33 6.96 -2.81
CA GLY A 73 5.66 7.56 -2.96
C GLY A 73 5.99 7.91 -4.41
N PRO A 74 7.00 8.75 -4.65
CA PRO A 74 7.42 9.12 -5.98
C PRO A 74 8.05 7.95 -6.74
N ASN A 75 8.29 8.14 -8.03
CA ASN A 75 9.02 7.16 -8.84
C ASN A 75 10.44 6.94 -8.28
N GLY A 76 10.88 5.68 -8.26
CA GLY A 76 12.18 5.32 -7.68
C GLY A 76 12.23 5.29 -6.14
N ALA A 77 11.10 5.47 -5.43
CA ALA A 77 11.07 5.40 -3.96
C ALA A 77 11.24 3.98 -3.40
N GLY A 78 11.10 2.93 -4.22
CA GLY A 78 11.20 1.52 -3.80
C GLY A 78 9.89 0.74 -3.84
N LYS A 79 8.80 1.31 -4.37
CA LYS A 79 7.44 0.70 -4.39
C LYS A 79 7.41 -0.65 -5.08
N SER A 80 7.79 -0.74 -6.36
CA SER A 80 7.78 -1.99 -7.13
C SER A 80 8.79 -3.00 -6.59
N THR A 81 9.92 -2.53 -6.03
CA THR A 81 10.87 -3.40 -5.33
C THR A 81 10.21 -4.06 -4.10
N THR A 82 9.46 -3.29 -3.32
CA THR A 82 8.72 -3.82 -2.16
C THR A 82 7.74 -4.91 -2.60
N ILE A 83 6.92 -4.66 -3.62
CA ILE A 83 6.01 -5.68 -4.16
C ILE A 83 6.79 -6.93 -4.61
N ALA A 84 7.90 -6.77 -5.34
CA ALA A 84 8.69 -7.89 -5.82
C ALA A 84 9.22 -8.77 -4.67
N LEU A 85 9.62 -8.19 -3.55
CA LEU A 85 10.04 -8.90 -2.35
C LEU A 85 8.85 -9.61 -1.67
N LEU A 86 7.74 -8.91 -1.48
CA LEU A 86 6.55 -9.44 -0.82
C LEU A 86 5.88 -10.56 -1.62
N CYS A 87 5.94 -10.51 -2.96
CA CYS A 87 5.47 -11.59 -3.83
C CYS A 87 6.49 -12.74 -4.00
N ALA A 88 7.62 -12.72 -3.28
CA ALA A 88 8.71 -13.67 -3.42
C ALA A 88 9.24 -13.81 -4.86
N LEU A 89 9.21 -12.71 -5.65
CA LEU A 89 9.81 -12.59 -6.99
C LEU A 89 11.27 -12.16 -6.93
N ALA A 90 11.67 -11.51 -5.83
CA ALA A 90 13.04 -11.12 -5.54
C ALA A 90 13.40 -11.53 -4.10
N ARG A 91 14.70 -11.73 -3.84
CA ARG A 91 15.19 -12.02 -2.49
C ARG A 91 15.62 -10.71 -1.81
N PRO A 92 15.27 -10.46 -0.55
CA PRO A 92 15.82 -9.36 0.22
C PRO A 92 17.34 -9.54 0.42
N THR A 93 18.04 -8.42 0.60
CA THR A 93 19.46 -8.42 0.99
C THR A 93 19.61 -8.74 2.46
N SER A 94 18.70 -8.20 3.30
CA SER A 94 18.59 -8.52 4.72
C SER A 94 17.19 -8.18 5.23
N GLY A 95 16.92 -8.50 6.50
CA GLY A 95 15.60 -8.33 7.11
C GLY A 95 14.69 -9.53 6.86
N ARG A 96 13.43 -9.43 7.27
CA ARG A 96 12.42 -10.50 7.18
C ARG A 96 11.11 -9.95 6.63
N ALA A 97 10.39 -10.80 5.91
CA ALA A 97 9.02 -10.50 5.47
C ALA A 97 8.16 -11.76 5.53
N THR A 98 6.96 -11.63 6.08
CA THR A 98 5.92 -12.66 6.06
C THR A 98 4.70 -12.14 5.31
N VAL A 99 4.13 -12.97 4.43
CA VAL A 99 2.98 -12.64 3.59
C VAL A 99 1.99 -13.79 3.68
N ALA A 100 0.75 -13.49 4.03
CA ALA A 100 -0.30 -14.49 4.28
C ALA A 100 0.16 -15.60 5.26
N GLY A 101 0.99 -15.24 6.26
CA GLY A 101 1.53 -16.18 7.25
C GLY A 101 2.63 -17.12 6.74
N ALA A 102 3.25 -16.82 5.58
CA ALA A 102 4.39 -17.56 5.03
C ALA A 102 5.60 -16.63 4.87
N ASP A 103 6.80 -17.12 5.18
CA ASP A 103 8.05 -16.38 5.02
C ASP A 103 8.46 -16.33 3.54
N VAL A 104 8.80 -15.14 3.04
CA VAL A 104 9.11 -14.92 1.60
C VAL A 104 10.38 -15.63 1.15
N LEU A 105 11.32 -15.96 2.05
CA LEU A 105 12.58 -16.63 1.74
C LEU A 105 12.48 -18.14 1.85
N THR A 106 11.84 -18.64 2.91
CA THR A 106 11.81 -20.08 3.23
C THR A 106 10.59 -20.79 2.65
N GLU A 107 9.49 -20.05 2.40
CA GLU A 107 8.23 -20.60 1.89
C GLU A 107 7.71 -19.85 0.63
N PRO A 108 8.58 -19.53 -0.37
CA PRO A 108 8.19 -18.67 -1.50
C PRO A 108 7.02 -19.22 -2.32
N ASP A 109 6.92 -20.54 -2.48
CA ASP A 109 5.82 -21.17 -3.22
C ASP A 109 4.49 -21.05 -2.49
N ARG A 110 4.50 -21.07 -1.15
CA ARG A 110 3.32 -20.85 -0.33
C ARG A 110 2.85 -19.41 -0.42
N VAL A 111 3.78 -18.45 -0.44
CA VAL A 111 3.46 -17.03 -0.69
C VAL A 111 2.81 -16.88 -2.06
N ARG A 112 3.48 -17.34 -3.15
CA ARG A 112 2.99 -17.18 -4.52
C ARG A 112 1.61 -17.79 -4.78
N ARG A 113 1.24 -18.87 -4.09
CA ARG A 113 -0.11 -19.47 -4.18
C ARG A 113 -1.20 -18.65 -3.50
N ARG A 114 -0.85 -17.78 -2.54
CA ARG A 114 -1.80 -16.99 -1.74
C ARG A 114 -1.94 -15.55 -2.17
N VAL A 115 -1.07 -15.10 -3.10
CA VAL A 115 -1.06 -13.73 -3.58
C VAL A 115 -1.46 -13.66 -5.04
N GLY A 116 -2.26 -12.65 -5.37
CA GLY A 116 -2.50 -12.22 -6.76
C GLY A 116 -1.67 -10.99 -7.05
N MET A 117 -1.33 -10.78 -8.32
CA MET A 117 -0.55 -9.62 -8.74
C MET A 117 -1.08 -9.00 -10.03
N LEU A 118 -1.27 -7.69 -9.99
CA LEU A 118 -1.49 -6.85 -11.15
C LEU A 118 -0.19 -6.06 -11.40
N PHE A 119 0.47 -6.35 -12.50
CA PHE A 119 1.73 -5.70 -12.87
C PHE A 119 1.48 -4.32 -13.48
N GLN A 120 2.51 -3.46 -13.46
CA GLN A 120 2.48 -2.17 -14.14
C GLN A 120 2.35 -2.34 -15.66
N HIS A 121 3.09 -3.31 -16.24
CA HIS A 121 2.99 -3.65 -17.66
C HIS A 121 2.06 -4.83 -17.88
N SER A 122 1.34 -4.80 -19.00
CA SER A 122 0.41 -5.87 -19.35
C SER A 122 1.16 -7.20 -19.59
N ALA A 123 0.65 -8.25 -18.96
CA ALA A 123 1.11 -9.62 -19.17
C ALA A 123 0.05 -10.47 -19.91
N LEU A 124 -0.87 -9.81 -20.61
CA LEU A 124 -1.87 -10.45 -21.47
C LEU A 124 -1.30 -10.64 -22.86
N ASP A 125 -1.60 -11.81 -23.45
CA ASP A 125 -1.32 -12.05 -24.86
C ASP A 125 -2.37 -11.33 -25.72
N PRO A 126 -1.98 -10.40 -26.61
CA PRO A 126 -2.89 -9.60 -27.40
C PRO A 126 -3.66 -10.39 -28.46
N ASP A 127 -3.12 -11.52 -28.91
CA ASP A 127 -3.70 -12.35 -29.97
C ASP A 127 -4.71 -13.38 -29.45
N LEU A 128 -4.66 -13.67 -28.17
CA LEU A 128 -5.62 -14.52 -27.51
C LEU A 128 -6.87 -13.75 -27.07
N THR A 129 -7.99 -14.48 -26.93
CA THR A 129 -9.22 -13.91 -26.36
C THR A 129 -9.07 -13.68 -24.86
N ALA A 130 -9.97 -12.86 -24.28
CA ALA A 130 -10.03 -12.64 -22.84
C ALA A 130 -10.15 -13.96 -22.08
N GLU A 131 -11.04 -14.86 -22.52
CA GLU A 131 -11.25 -16.18 -21.91
C GLU A 131 -10.00 -17.07 -22.03
N GLN A 132 -9.32 -17.08 -23.17
CA GLN A 132 -8.11 -17.88 -23.38
C GLN A 132 -6.96 -17.43 -22.47
N ASN A 133 -6.73 -16.12 -22.35
CA ASN A 133 -5.75 -15.57 -21.42
C ASN A 133 -5.99 -16.04 -19.98
N LEU A 134 -7.23 -15.91 -19.50
CA LEU A 134 -7.59 -16.35 -18.16
C LEU A 134 -7.47 -17.87 -18.00
N HIS A 135 -7.86 -18.63 -19.01
CA HIS A 135 -7.81 -20.10 -18.97
C HIS A 135 -6.38 -20.63 -18.84
N ILE A 136 -5.45 -20.08 -19.62
CA ILE A 136 -4.03 -20.41 -19.53
C ILE A 136 -3.52 -20.11 -18.12
N HIS A 137 -3.84 -18.94 -17.61
CA HIS A 137 -3.38 -18.52 -16.29
C HIS A 137 -3.95 -19.41 -15.16
N ALA A 138 -5.23 -19.75 -15.23
CA ALA A 138 -5.86 -20.70 -14.29
C ALA A 138 -5.13 -22.06 -14.30
N ARG A 139 -4.71 -22.53 -15.47
CA ARG A 139 -3.94 -23.79 -15.60
C ARG A 139 -2.55 -23.69 -14.98
N LEU A 140 -1.87 -22.55 -15.14
CA LEU A 140 -0.57 -22.30 -14.51
C LEU A 140 -0.65 -22.32 -12.96
N TYR A 141 -1.78 -21.89 -12.40
CA TYR A 141 -2.06 -22.04 -10.95
C TYR A 141 -2.56 -23.43 -10.54
N GLY A 142 -2.57 -24.39 -11.47
CA GLY A 142 -2.94 -25.77 -11.16
C GLY A 142 -4.44 -26.03 -11.01
N LEU A 143 -5.32 -25.12 -11.40
CA LEU A 143 -6.76 -25.34 -11.33
C LEU A 143 -7.18 -26.50 -12.26
N SER A 144 -8.13 -27.31 -11.80
CA SER A 144 -8.75 -28.34 -12.65
C SER A 144 -9.43 -27.70 -13.88
N ARG A 145 -9.66 -28.47 -14.96
CA ARG A 145 -10.37 -27.94 -16.14
C ARG A 145 -11.75 -27.39 -15.79
N ARG A 146 -12.46 -28.01 -14.85
CA ARG A 146 -13.79 -27.58 -14.39
C ARG A 146 -13.68 -26.26 -13.60
N ASP A 147 -12.77 -26.18 -12.65
CA ASP A 147 -12.59 -24.98 -11.84
C ASP A 147 -12.04 -23.82 -12.69
N ALA A 148 -11.11 -24.08 -13.60
CA ALA A 148 -10.60 -23.06 -14.52
C ALA A 148 -11.75 -22.43 -15.35
N ARG A 149 -12.67 -23.24 -15.90
CA ARG A 149 -13.85 -22.72 -16.64
C ARG A 149 -14.77 -21.91 -15.74
N ARG A 150 -15.12 -22.45 -14.57
CA ARG A 150 -15.99 -21.77 -13.60
C ARG A 150 -15.37 -20.44 -13.17
N ARG A 151 -14.12 -20.45 -12.70
CA ARG A 151 -13.44 -19.25 -12.22
C ARG A 151 -13.22 -18.21 -13.31
N THR A 152 -12.92 -18.63 -14.54
CA THR A 152 -12.82 -17.71 -15.70
C THR A 152 -14.15 -16.99 -15.94
N THR A 153 -15.27 -17.68 -15.91
CA THR A 153 -16.60 -17.05 -16.07
C THR A 153 -16.87 -16.09 -14.93
N GLU A 154 -16.75 -16.54 -13.68
CA GLU A 154 -16.99 -15.73 -12.48
C GLU A 154 -16.13 -14.44 -12.45
N THR A 155 -14.85 -14.54 -12.82
CA THR A 155 -13.97 -13.37 -12.79
C THR A 155 -14.23 -12.41 -13.95
N LEU A 156 -14.60 -12.90 -15.14
CA LEU A 156 -15.00 -12.03 -16.26
C LEU A 156 -16.27 -11.27 -15.95
N GLU A 157 -17.26 -11.92 -15.33
CA GLU A 157 -18.49 -11.28 -14.89
C GLU A 157 -18.21 -10.23 -13.80
N ALA A 158 -17.32 -10.55 -12.84
CA ALA A 158 -16.96 -9.64 -11.75
C ALA A 158 -16.28 -8.35 -12.20
N VAL A 159 -15.72 -8.32 -13.40
CA VAL A 159 -15.05 -7.14 -14.00
C VAL A 159 -15.81 -6.58 -15.22
N ASP A 160 -17.07 -6.93 -15.41
CA ASP A 160 -17.94 -6.51 -16.52
C ASP A 160 -17.33 -6.78 -17.92
N LEU A 161 -16.74 -7.97 -18.10
CA LEU A 161 -16.20 -8.43 -19.36
C LEU A 161 -16.84 -9.76 -19.87
N GLY A 162 -17.96 -10.17 -19.28
CA GLY A 162 -18.67 -11.39 -19.68
C GLY A 162 -19.03 -11.40 -21.16
N ASP A 163 -19.58 -10.31 -21.70
CA ASP A 163 -19.96 -10.15 -23.10
C ASP A 163 -18.75 -10.06 -24.05
N ARG A 164 -17.56 -9.78 -23.53
CA ARG A 164 -16.30 -9.65 -24.28
C ARG A 164 -15.39 -10.87 -24.13
N ARG A 165 -15.85 -11.95 -23.50
CA ARG A 165 -15.05 -13.15 -23.20
C ARG A 165 -14.33 -13.72 -24.45
N ARG A 166 -14.96 -13.65 -25.64
CA ARG A 166 -14.41 -14.15 -26.91
C ARG A 166 -13.70 -13.09 -27.73
N ALA A 167 -13.65 -11.84 -27.28
CA ALA A 167 -12.94 -10.77 -27.98
C ALA A 167 -11.43 -10.93 -27.82
N PRO A 168 -10.64 -10.83 -28.91
CA PRO A 168 -9.19 -10.77 -28.81
C PRO A 168 -8.74 -9.57 -27.98
N VAL A 169 -7.72 -9.74 -27.14
CA VAL A 169 -7.28 -8.69 -26.19
C VAL A 169 -6.84 -7.42 -26.91
N ARG A 170 -6.26 -7.52 -28.12
CA ARG A 170 -5.88 -6.35 -28.94
C ARG A 170 -7.07 -5.43 -29.29
N THR A 171 -8.31 -5.94 -29.29
CA THR A 171 -9.51 -5.18 -29.60
C THR A 171 -10.14 -4.48 -28.36
N LEU A 172 -9.62 -4.76 -27.18
CA LEU A 172 -10.11 -4.18 -25.94
C LEU A 172 -9.52 -2.77 -25.73
N SER A 173 -10.33 -1.87 -25.14
CA SER A 173 -9.83 -0.55 -24.68
C SER A 173 -8.79 -0.71 -23.57
N GLY A 174 -8.02 0.35 -23.25
CA GLY A 174 -7.05 0.35 -22.16
C GLY A 174 -7.69 -0.03 -20.82
N GLY A 175 -8.83 0.56 -20.49
CA GLY A 175 -9.59 0.24 -19.28
C GLY A 175 -10.11 -1.20 -19.26
N MET A 176 -10.59 -1.73 -20.39
CA MET A 176 -11.01 -3.13 -20.50
C MET A 176 -9.83 -4.09 -20.31
N ARG A 177 -8.67 -3.79 -20.90
CA ARG A 177 -7.45 -4.58 -20.68
C ARG A 177 -7.04 -4.58 -19.21
N ARG A 178 -7.10 -3.42 -18.55
CA ARG A 178 -6.77 -3.33 -17.12
C ARG A 178 -7.71 -4.14 -16.23
N ARG A 179 -9.01 -4.13 -16.54
CA ARG A 179 -10.01 -4.98 -15.86
C ARG A 179 -9.76 -6.47 -16.10
N LEU A 180 -9.34 -6.86 -17.31
CA LEU A 180 -8.96 -8.25 -17.62
C LEU A 180 -7.71 -8.70 -16.84
N GLU A 181 -6.73 -7.83 -16.66
CA GLU A 181 -5.56 -8.11 -15.81
C GLU A 181 -5.95 -8.27 -14.34
N LEU A 182 -6.90 -7.46 -13.86
CA LEU A 182 -7.47 -7.63 -12.53
C LEU A 182 -8.13 -9.01 -12.41
N ALA A 183 -8.99 -9.40 -13.36
CA ALA A 183 -9.62 -10.71 -13.40
C ALA A 183 -8.57 -11.85 -13.37
N ARG A 184 -7.45 -11.68 -14.09
CA ARG A 184 -6.35 -12.64 -14.09
C ARG A 184 -5.73 -12.81 -12.70
N GLY A 185 -5.49 -11.72 -11.98
CA GLY A 185 -4.96 -11.75 -10.62
C GLY A 185 -5.88 -12.43 -9.61
N LEU A 186 -7.18 -12.55 -9.93
CA LEU A 186 -8.23 -13.08 -9.05
C LEU A 186 -8.58 -14.56 -9.28
N LEU A 187 -8.08 -15.17 -10.35
CA LEU A 187 -8.49 -16.51 -10.78
C LEU A 187 -8.36 -17.58 -9.70
N HIS A 188 -7.30 -17.53 -8.91
CA HIS A 188 -6.98 -18.51 -7.87
C HIS A 188 -7.45 -18.09 -6.47
N ALA A 189 -8.32 -17.04 -6.37
CA ALA A 189 -8.87 -16.51 -5.12
C ALA A 189 -7.78 -16.16 -4.08
N PRO A 190 -6.88 -15.21 -4.36
CA PRO A 190 -5.78 -14.88 -3.46
C PRO A 190 -6.28 -14.25 -2.16
N GLU A 191 -5.55 -14.48 -1.06
CA GLU A 191 -5.78 -13.80 0.22
C GLU A 191 -5.36 -12.32 0.15
N ILE A 192 -4.32 -12.02 -0.66
CA ILE A 192 -3.78 -10.68 -0.82
C ILE A 192 -3.62 -10.39 -2.31
N LEU A 193 -4.09 -9.23 -2.76
CA LEU A 193 -3.90 -8.74 -4.12
C LEU A 193 -2.94 -7.55 -4.11
N PHE A 194 -1.78 -7.73 -4.74
CA PHE A 194 -0.81 -6.67 -4.99
C PHE A 194 -1.12 -5.97 -6.31
N LEU A 195 -1.19 -4.64 -6.26
CA LEU A 195 -1.59 -3.79 -7.36
C LEU A 195 -0.49 -2.73 -7.59
N ASP A 196 0.36 -2.96 -8.61
CA ASP A 196 1.43 -2.02 -8.93
C ASP A 196 0.92 -0.95 -9.89
N GLU A 197 0.66 0.25 -9.35
CA GLU A 197 0.12 1.41 -10.05
C GLU A 197 -1.11 1.07 -10.93
N PRO A 198 -2.22 0.60 -10.31
CA PRO A 198 -3.31 -0.06 -11.03
C PRO A 198 -4.04 0.81 -12.05
N THR A 199 -3.96 2.13 -11.95
CA THR A 199 -4.72 3.06 -12.80
C THR A 199 -3.85 3.99 -13.63
N THR A 200 -2.54 3.78 -13.63
CA THR A 200 -1.61 4.60 -14.43
C THR A 200 -1.96 4.52 -15.92
N GLY A 201 -2.05 5.69 -16.57
CA GLY A 201 -2.41 5.80 -18.00
C GLY A 201 -3.88 5.62 -18.31
N LEU A 202 -4.77 5.51 -17.32
CA LEU A 202 -6.22 5.47 -17.50
C LEU A 202 -6.83 6.88 -17.38
N ASP A 203 -7.88 7.11 -18.15
CA ASP A 203 -8.74 8.28 -17.97
C ASP A 203 -9.49 8.23 -16.62
N PRO A 204 -10.04 9.37 -16.12
CA PRO A 204 -10.71 9.42 -14.82
C PRO A 204 -11.89 8.45 -14.69
N HIS A 205 -12.64 8.21 -15.77
CA HIS A 205 -13.78 7.30 -15.74
C HIS A 205 -13.34 5.85 -15.61
N ALA A 206 -12.36 5.41 -16.40
CA ALA A 206 -11.79 4.08 -16.32
C ALA A 206 -11.12 3.82 -14.96
N ARG A 207 -10.45 4.85 -14.39
CA ARG A 207 -9.88 4.80 -13.04
C ARG A 207 -10.96 4.53 -11.98
N ALA A 208 -12.06 5.30 -12.01
CA ALA A 208 -13.18 5.12 -11.09
C ALA A 208 -13.77 3.71 -11.18
N GLN A 209 -13.92 3.16 -12.38
CA GLN A 209 -14.40 1.79 -12.60
C GLN A 209 -13.46 0.75 -11.98
N VAL A 210 -12.14 0.87 -12.16
CA VAL A 210 -11.16 -0.05 -11.54
C VAL A 210 -11.30 -0.02 -10.02
N TRP A 211 -11.38 1.15 -9.41
CA TRP A 211 -11.58 1.29 -7.96
C TRP A 211 -12.91 0.71 -7.47
N GLN A 212 -13.99 0.86 -8.25
CA GLN A 212 -15.28 0.24 -7.93
C GLN A 212 -15.17 -1.29 -7.89
N HIS A 213 -14.49 -1.91 -8.88
CA HIS A 213 -14.27 -3.36 -8.91
C HIS A 213 -13.40 -3.83 -7.74
N LEU A 214 -12.34 -3.08 -7.40
CA LEU A 214 -11.46 -3.40 -6.26
C LEU A 214 -12.22 -3.39 -4.93
N ARG A 215 -13.08 -2.38 -4.69
CA ARG A 215 -13.93 -2.33 -3.49
C ARG A 215 -14.91 -3.49 -3.44
N ALA A 216 -15.64 -3.74 -4.53
CA ALA A 216 -16.59 -4.85 -4.62
C ALA A 216 -15.91 -6.21 -4.37
N LEU A 217 -14.67 -6.38 -4.83
CA LEU A 217 -13.88 -7.56 -4.60
C LEU A 217 -13.54 -7.73 -3.10
N ARG A 218 -13.01 -6.69 -2.47
CA ARG A 218 -12.69 -6.70 -1.04
C ARG A 218 -13.93 -7.07 -0.23
N ASP A 219 -15.05 -6.41 -0.50
CA ASP A 219 -16.29 -6.59 0.26
C ASP A 219 -16.88 -8.01 0.11
N ARG A 220 -16.72 -8.63 -1.07
CA ARG A 220 -17.23 -9.99 -1.33
C ARG A 220 -16.31 -11.12 -0.83
N GLN A 221 -14.99 -10.92 -0.90
CA GLN A 221 -14.02 -11.99 -0.64
C GLN A 221 -13.19 -11.78 0.63
N GLY A 222 -13.27 -10.61 1.27
CA GLY A 222 -12.44 -10.27 2.43
C GLY A 222 -10.95 -10.19 2.09
N SER A 223 -10.59 -10.03 0.81
CA SER A 223 -9.21 -9.98 0.37
C SER A 223 -8.53 -8.69 0.84
N THR A 224 -7.26 -8.78 1.21
CA THR A 224 -6.41 -7.62 1.49
C THR A 224 -5.92 -7.03 0.17
N LEU A 225 -6.04 -5.71 0.01
CA LEU A 225 -5.53 -5.01 -1.18
C LEU A 225 -4.28 -4.21 -0.80
N PHE A 226 -3.17 -4.45 -1.49
CA PHE A 226 -1.94 -3.68 -1.34
C PHE A 226 -1.68 -2.92 -2.64
N VAL A 227 -1.84 -1.60 -2.61
CA VAL A 227 -1.81 -0.72 -3.79
C VAL A 227 -0.59 0.16 -3.74
N THR A 228 0.31 0.09 -4.72
CA THR A 228 1.31 1.13 -4.91
C THR A 228 0.75 2.22 -5.79
N THR A 229 1.02 3.46 -5.42
CA THR A 229 0.60 4.62 -6.21
C THR A 229 1.51 5.82 -5.97
N HIS A 230 1.49 6.74 -6.91
CA HIS A 230 1.99 8.10 -6.75
C HIS A 230 0.84 9.13 -6.82
N TYR A 231 -0.42 8.67 -6.99
CA TYR A 231 -1.61 9.50 -6.99
C TYR A 231 -2.17 9.61 -5.57
N LEU A 232 -2.21 10.83 -5.04
CA LEU A 232 -2.72 11.11 -3.69
C LEU A 232 -4.19 10.74 -3.54
N GLU A 233 -4.99 10.99 -4.58
CA GLU A 233 -6.42 10.67 -4.62
C GLU A 233 -6.71 9.17 -4.43
N GLU A 234 -5.81 8.32 -4.89
CA GLU A 234 -5.93 6.87 -4.68
C GLU A 234 -5.65 6.48 -3.24
N ALA A 235 -4.62 7.09 -2.65
CA ALA A 235 -4.25 6.86 -1.25
C ALA A 235 -5.34 7.35 -0.28
N GLU A 236 -6.07 8.43 -0.62
CA GLU A 236 -7.23 8.92 0.14
C GLU A 236 -8.37 7.89 0.23
N ASN A 237 -8.48 7.00 -0.76
CA ASN A 237 -9.52 5.97 -0.81
C ASN A 237 -9.15 4.68 -0.05
N CYS A 238 -7.98 4.62 0.58
CA CYS A 238 -7.50 3.45 1.31
C CYS A 238 -7.76 3.59 2.82
N ASP A 239 -7.89 2.46 3.52
CA ASP A 239 -8.12 2.45 4.96
C ASP A 239 -6.88 3.00 5.71
N ARG A 240 -5.69 2.59 5.24
CA ARG A 240 -4.38 3.07 5.75
C ARG A 240 -3.41 3.22 4.60
N LEU A 241 -2.39 4.01 4.83
CA LEU A 241 -1.30 4.16 3.89
C LEU A 241 0.07 4.23 4.60
N ALA A 242 1.10 3.92 3.84
CA ALA A 242 2.48 4.21 4.19
C ALA A 242 3.09 5.09 3.10
N ILE A 243 3.81 6.12 3.52
CA ILE A 243 4.56 7.00 2.62
C ILE A 243 6.01 6.55 2.61
N ILE A 244 6.54 6.29 1.41
CA ILE A 244 7.93 5.90 1.22
C ILE A 244 8.69 6.95 0.39
N ASP A 245 9.87 7.33 0.83
CA ASP A 245 10.82 8.11 0.04
C ASP A 245 12.24 7.59 0.23
N GLY A 246 12.99 7.46 -0.88
CA GLY A 246 14.38 7.02 -0.86
C GLY A 246 14.61 5.65 -0.21
N GLY A 247 13.63 4.75 -0.30
CA GLY A 247 13.69 3.40 0.29
C GLY A 247 13.42 3.36 1.79
N ARG A 248 12.93 4.46 2.40
CA ARG A 248 12.58 4.55 3.82
C ARG A 248 11.11 4.88 4.00
N LEU A 249 10.50 4.27 5.00
CA LEU A 249 9.18 4.67 5.47
C LEU A 249 9.28 6.02 6.17
N VAL A 250 8.48 7.02 5.75
CA VAL A 250 8.50 8.37 6.32
C VAL A 250 7.25 8.67 7.15
N ALA A 251 6.10 8.08 6.81
CA ALA A 251 4.87 8.17 7.59
C ALA A 251 3.98 6.96 7.34
N GLN A 252 3.14 6.59 8.31
CA GLN A 252 2.16 5.52 8.20
C GLN A 252 0.94 5.80 9.07
N GLY A 253 -0.26 5.59 8.53
CA GLY A 253 -1.51 5.77 9.27
C GLY A 253 -2.73 5.81 8.37
N ALA A 254 -3.91 6.06 8.95
CA ALA A 254 -5.09 6.39 8.17
C ALA A 254 -4.93 7.78 7.53
N PRO A 255 -5.43 8.01 6.30
CA PRO A 255 -5.30 9.31 5.63
C PRO A 255 -5.74 10.49 6.50
N ALA A 256 -6.90 10.38 7.14
CA ALA A 256 -7.44 11.41 8.03
C ALA A 256 -6.53 11.67 9.24
N ALA A 257 -5.96 10.62 9.86
CA ALA A 257 -5.07 10.76 11.01
C ALA A 257 -3.74 11.43 10.62
N LEU A 258 -3.18 11.10 9.46
CA LEU A 258 -1.94 11.70 8.96
C LEU A 258 -2.14 13.20 8.65
N LYS A 259 -3.27 13.57 8.05
CA LYS A 259 -3.62 14.97 7.80
C LYS A 259 -3.83 15.74 9.11
N ALA A 260 -4.58 15.16 10.07
CA ALA A 260 -4.81 15.77 11.36
C ALA A 260 -3.52 15.98 12.20
N ALA A 261 -2.51 15.11 12.01
CA ALA A 261 -1.22 15.25 12.70
C ALA A 261 -0.43 16.50 12.27
N ILE A 262 -0.68 17.04 11.07
CA ILE A 262 -0.09 18.30 10.60
C ILE A 262 -0.80 19.50 11.23
N GLY A 263 -2.08 19.38 11.50
CA GLY A 263 -2.88 20.29 12.35
C GLY A 263 -3.34 21.57 11.68
N ASP A 264 -2.51 22.21 10.88
CA ASP A 264 -2.73 23.59 10.40
C ASP A 264 -3.29 23.63 8.96
N ASP A 265 -4.22 24.56 8.73
CA ASP A 265 -4.75 24.84 7.39
C ASP A 265 -3.67 25.42 6.49
N ARG A 266 -3.68 25.05 5.20
CA ARG A 266 -2.88 25.69 4.17
C ARG A 266 -3.63 26.93 3.66
N VAL A 267 -3.05 28.10 3.85
CA VAL A 267 -3.51 29.36 3.24
C VAL A 267 -2.66 29.64 2.02
N VAL A 268 -3.30 29.86 0.87
CA VAL A 268 -2.63 30.25 -0.39
C VAL A 268 -3.09 31.64 -0.80
N LEU A 269 -2.15 32.51 -1.10
CA LEU A 269 -2.36 33.91 -1.51
C LEU A 269 -1.73 34.12 -2.88
N ARG A 270 -2.50 34.54 -3.87
CA ARG A 270 -1.98 35.06 -5.14
C ARG A 270 -1.88 36.57 -5.07
N THR A 271 -0.68 37.09 -5.22
CA THR A 271 -0.40 38.51 -4.99
C THR A 271 0.22 39.18 -6.24
N SER A 272 0.25 40.50 -6.24
CA SER A 272 0.92 41.28 -7.30
C SER A 272 2.46 41.22 -7.20
N ASP A 273 3.01 40.85 -6.03
CA ASP A 273 4.45 40.69 -5.76
C ASP A 273 4.67 39.65 -4.69
N ASP A 274 4.87 38.40 -5.11
CA ASP A 274 5.02 37.26 -4.23
C ASP A 274 6.32 37.32 -3.39
N ALA A 275 7.38 37.96 -3.91
CA ALA A 275 8.65 38.09 -3.19
C ALA A 275 8.50 38.98 -1.96
N THR A 276 7.88 40.17 -2.14
CA THR A 276 7.59 41.10 -1.03
C THR A 276 6.48 40.55 -0.12
N ALA A 277 5.44 39.92 -0.70
CA ALA A 277 4.36 39.30 0.06
C ALA A 277 4.87 38.24 1.03
N ARG A 278 5.80 37.39 0.61
CA ARG A 278 6.42 36.37 1.48
C ARG A 278 7.06 36.97 2.74
N ARG A 279 7.73 38.12 2.60
CA ARG A 279 8.34 38.84 3.74
C ARG A 279 7.26 39.40 4.67
N VAL A 280 6.25 40.09 4.13
CA VAL A 280 5.17 40.71 4.89
C VAL A 280 4.34 39.66 5.63
N VAL A 281 4.00 38.53 4.98
CA VAL A 281 3.27 37.42 5.57
C VAL A 281 4.06 36.81 6.74
N ARG A 282 5.38 36.64 6.58
CA ARG A 282 6.25 36.14 7.66
C ARG A 282 6.24 37.08 8.87
N GLU A 283 6.34 38.38 8.64
CA GLU A 283 6.29 39.40 9.70
C GLU A 283 4.93 39.43 10.40
N ALA A 284 3.81 39.30 9.65
CA ALA A 284 2.46 39.35 10.17
C ALA A 284 2.08 38.12 11.03
N THR A 285 2.69 36.96 10.77
CA THR A 285 2.38 35.73 11.50
C THR A 285 3.11 35.60 12.83
N ALA A 286 4.13 36.44 13.12
CA ALA A 286 4.90 36.49 14.35
C ALA A 286 5.39 35.11 14.89
N SER A 287 5.32 34.07 14.06
CA SER A 287 5.76 32.71 14.42
C SER A 287 7.24 32.55 14.09
N PRO A 288 8.04 31.94 14.98
CA PRO A 288 9.48 31.77 14.73
C PRO A 288 9.79 30.90 13.52
N ASP A 289 8.80 30.13 13.02
CA ASP A 289 8.92 29.30 11.83
C ASP A 289 7.57 29.02 11.11
N PRO A 290 6.88 30.02 10.56
CA PRO A 290 5.96 29.69 9.51
C PRO A 290 6.80 29.43 8.27
N ALA A 291 6.80 28.19 7.76
CA ALA A 291 7.34 27.92 6.44
C ALA A 291 6.48 28.66 5.40
N VAL A 292 6.71 29.97 5.27
CA VAL A 292 6.12 30.78 4.19
C VAL A 292 6.88 30.46 2.93
N THR A 293 6.24 29.76 2.03
CA THR A 293 6.83 29.31 0.77
C THR A 293 6.12 30.05 -0.38
N ALA A 294 6.86 30.33 -1.45
CA ALA A 294 6.31 30.84 -2.71
C ALA A 294 6.62 29.83 -3.81
N ASP A 295 5.62 29.45 -4.57
CA ASP A 295 5.70 28.54 -5.73
C ASP A 295 4.84 29.09 -6.89
N ALA A 296 4.58 28.27 -7.91
CA ALA A 296 3.75 28.66 -9.05
C ALA A 296 2.28 28.95 -8.68
N GLU A 297 1.81 28.52 -7.53
CA GLU A 297 0.46 28.78 -7.02
C GLU A 297 0.36 30.11 -6.25
N GLY A 298 1.47 30.67 -5.81
CA GLY A 298 1.57 31.91 -5.05
C GLY A 298 2.32 31.75 -3.72
N VAL A 299 2.06 32.65 -2.79
CA VAL A 299 2.61 32.61 -1.43
C VAL A 299 1.69 31.75 -0.57
N TRP A 300 2.23 30.74 0.09
CA TRP A 300 1.45 29.88 0.99
C TRP A 300 2.11 29.67 2.35
N LEU A 301 1.29 29.44 3.35
CA LEU A 301 1.69 29.20 4.72
C LEU A 301 0.70 28.26 5.41
N ARG A 302 1.10 27.73 6.57
CA ARG A 302 0.24 26.94 7.45
C ARG A 302 -0.10 27.76 8.69
N VAL A 303 -1.37 27.81 9.04
CA VAL A 303 -1.89 28.50 10.21
C VAL A 303 -3.10 27.77 10.80
N PRO A 304 -3.26 27.75 12.12
CA PRO A 304 -4.51 27.30 12.72
C PRO A 304 -5.66 28.17 12.23
N ASP A 305 -6.79 27.55 11.78
CA ASP A 305 -7.95 28.26 11.27
C ASP A 305 -7.60 29.26 10.13
N GLY A 306 -7.22 28.74 8.99
CA GLY A 306 -6.81 29.54 7.84
C GLY A 306 -7.85 30.58 7.42
N SER A 307 -9.13 30.29 7.62
CA SER A 307 -10.22 31.21 7.31
C SER A 307 -10.19 32.49 8.13
N ALA A 308 -9.81 32.40 9.41
CA ALA A 308 -9.65 33.56 10.30
C ALA A 308 -8.36 34.36 9.97
N TRP A 309 -7.36 33.72 9.36
CA TRP A 309 -6.12 34.37 8.98
C TRP A 309 -6.18 35.14 7.67
N ILE A 310 -6.99 34.73 6.69
CA ILE A 310 -7.11 35.41 5.39
C ILE A 310 -7.34 36.92 5.52
N PRO A 311 -8.32 37.43 6.29
CA PRO A 311 -8.56 38.86 6.40
C PRO A 311 -7.36 39.61 6.97
N ARG A 312 -6.66 39.03 7.96
CA ARG A 312 -5.49 39.63 8.60
C ARG A 312 -4.32 39.76 7.63
N LEU A 313 -4.06 38.70 6.84
CA LEU A 313 -3.01 38.68 5.83
C LEU A 313 -3.30 39.67 4.70
N CYS A 314 -4.55 39.72 4.21
CA CYS A 314 -4.96 40.69 3.20
C CYS A 314 -4.75 42.15 3.69
N ALA A 315 -5.12 42.47 4.93
CA ALA A 315 -4.92 43.79 5.52
C ALA A 315 -3.43 44.16 5.64
N ALA A 316 -2.59 43.21 6.08
CA ALA A 316 -1.14 43.40 6.18
C ALA A 316 -0.51 43.67 4.81
N LEU A 317 -0.88 42.90 3.78
CA LEU A 317 -0.40 43.05 2.41
C LEU A 317 -0.86 44.37 1.81
N ALA A 318 -2.12 44.78 2.00
CA ALA A 318 -2.64 46.04 1.54
C ALA A 318 -1.89 47.25 2.16
N GLY A 319 -1.51 47.16 3.45
CA GLY A 319 -0.70 48.17 4.13
C GLY A 319 0.70 48.37 3.52
N HIS A 320 1.18 47.38 2.74
CA HIS A 320 2.44 47.47 1.99
C HIS A 320 2.24 47.68 0.48
N GLY A 321 1.02 48.04 0.06
CA GLY A 321 0.71 48.31 -1.36
C GLY A 321 0.64 47.04 -2.24
N ILE A 322 0.54 45.87 -1.65
CA ILE A 322 0.46 44.59 -2.38
C ILE A 322 -1.00 44.22 -2.56
N SER A 323 -1.44 44.01 -3.80
CA SER A 323 -2.81 43.54 -4.12
C SER A 323 -2.87 42.03 -4.01
N VAL A 324 -3.93 41.53 -3.35
CA VAL A 324 -4.26 40.09 -3.29
C VAL A 324 -5.31 39.80 -4.36
N HIS A 325 -4.96 38.97 -5.35
CA HIS A 325 -5.83 38.58 -6.44
C HIS A 325 -6.72 37.39 -6.09
N ALA A 326 -6.24 36.49 -5.24
CA ALA A 326 -7.00 35.37 -4.70
C ALA A 326 -6.43 34.96 -3.36
N ALA A 327 -7.30 34.48 -2.46
CA ALA A 327 -6.95 33.91 -1.18
C ALA A 327 -7.84 32.68 -0.94
N SER A 328 -7.25 31.58 -0.50
CA SER A 328 -7.95 30.36 -0.14
C SER A 328 -7.34 29.73 1.10
N ALA A 329 -8.17 29.08 1.91
CA ALA A 329 -7.75 28.23 3.01
C ALA A 329 -8.30 26.83 2.78
N ALA A 330 -7.50 25.83 2.98
CA ALA A 330 -7.90 24.44 2.85
C ALA A 330 -7.27 23.59 3.97
N PRO A 331 -7.97 22.58 4.46
CA PRO A 331 -7.38 21.62 5.40
C PRO A 331 -6.18 20.91 4.76
N PRO A 332 -5.26 20.33 5.57
CA PRO A 332 -4.11 19.61 5.08
C PRO A 332 -4.47 18.49 4.11
N THR A 333 -3.67 18.34 3.07
CA THR A 333 -3.75 17.27 2.08
C THR A 333 -2.67 16.21 2.34
N LEU A 334 -2.74 15.06 1.67
CA LEU A 334 -1.65 14.08 1.71
C LEU A 334 -0.36 14.60 1.06
N ASP A 335 -0.42 15.56 0.11
CA ASP A 335 0.78 16.23 -0.41
C ASP A 335 1.45 17.07 0.66
N ASP A 336 0.66 17.71 1.52
CA ASP A 336 1.16 18.44 2.67
C ASP A 336 1.82 17.50 3.70
N VAL A 337 1.26 16.30 3.91
CA VAL A 337 1.91 15.26 4.73
C VAL A 337 3.25 14.87 4.14
N PHE A 338 3.29 14.61 2.83
CA PHE A 338 4.52 14.25 2.14
C PHE A 338 5.56 15.38 2.24
N PHE A 339 5.14 16.63 1.98
CA PHE A 339 6.00 17.80 2.09
C PHE A 339 6.57 17.99 3.51
N HIS A 340 5.73 17.83 4.53
CA HIS A 340 6.16 17.96 5.93
C HIS A 340 7.32 17.00 6.26
N HIS A 341 7.27 15.77 5.74
CA HIS A 341 8.26 14.75 6.05
C HIS A 341 9.49 14.76 5.12
N THR A 342 9.37 15.32 3.90
CA THR A 342 10.42 15.22 2.86
C THR A 342 10.97 16.54 2.40
N GLY A 343 10.32 17.67 2.75
CA GLY A 343 10.67 19.02 2.31
C GLY A 343 10.34 19.33 0.85
N ARG A 344 9.59 18.47 0.14
CA ARG A 344 9.19 18.63 -1.27
C ARG A 344 7.83 18.03 -1.56
N SER A 345 7.14 18.48 -2.60
CA SER A 345 5.91 17.85 -3.10
C SER A 345 6.21 16.48 -3.72
N ILE A 346 5.25 15.56 -3.65
CA ILE A 346 5.37 14.22 -4.23
C ILE A 346 5.58 14.26 -5.75
N ASN A 347 5.05 15.28 -6.42
CA ASN A 347 5.14 15.48 -7.86
C ASN A 347 6.40 16.28 -8.29
N ALA A 348 7.17 16.83 -7.34
CA ALA A 348 8.40 17.53 -7.64
C ALA A 348 9.48 16.55 -8.12
N ALA A 349 10.13 16.87 -9.25
CA ALA A 349 11.28 16.10 -9.73
C ALA A 349 12.34 16.01 -8.62
N ARG A 350 12.93 14.82 -8.43
CA ARG A 350 14.08 14.66 -7.53
C ARG A 350 15.21 15.55 -8.06
N PRO A 351 15.77 16.51 -7.26
CA PRO A 351 17.04 17.08 -7.64
C PRO A 351 18.07 15.93 -7.72
N ASP A 352 18.84 15.88 -8.79
CA ASP A 352 19.93 14.91 -8.96
C ASP A 352 20.76 14.87 -7.68
N ARG A 353 20.73 13.77 -6.96
CA ARG A 353 21.62 13.58 -5.83
C ARG A 353 23.03 13.43 -6.39
N THR A 354 23.86 14.45 -6.22
CA THR A 354 25.30 14.26 -6.17
C THR A 354 25.60 13.09 -5.22
N PRO A 355 26.43 12.11 -5.61
CA PRO A 355 26.81 11.01 -4.73
C PRO A 355 27.41 11.59 -3.45
N ASP A 356 26.94 11.11 -2.29
CA ASP A 356 27.46 11.46 -0.97
C ASP A 356 28.99 11.37 -1.02
N ALA A 357 29.66 12.51 -0.82
CA ALA A 357 31.10 12.54 -0.66
C ALA A 357 31.48 11.65 0.53
N PRO A 358 32.53 10.81 0.43
CA PRO A 358 32.98 9.98 1.54
C PRO A 358 33.32 10.85 2.72
N GLY A 359 32.61 10.64 3.84
CA GLY A 359 32.82 11.37 5.09
C GLY A 359 34.27 11.32 5.50
N SER A 360 34.86 12.49 5.65
CA SER A 360 36.10 12.69 6.38
C SER A 360 35.86 12.30 7.83
N ALA A 361 36.39 11.15 8.23
CA ALA A 361 36.55 10.77 9.64
C ALA A 361 37.68 11.58 10.28
N PRO A 362 37.57 11.96 11.56
CA PRO A 362 38.61 12.61 12.32
C PRO A 362 39.77 11.65 12.67
#